data_35a3c130993d2355b97f2add8d43f2ee
#
_entry.id   35a3c130993d2355b97f2add8d43f2ee
#
_cell.length_a   1.000
_cell.length_b   1.000
_cell.length_c   1.000
_cell.angle_alpha   90.00
_cell.angle_beta   90.00
_cell.angle_gamma   90.00
#
_symmetry.space_group_name_H-M   'P 1'
#
loop_
_entity.id
_entity.type
_entity.pdbx_description
1 polymer ?
#
loop_
_entity_poly.entity_id
_entity_poly.type
_entity_poly.pdbx_seq_one_letter_code
_entity_poly.pdbx_strand_id
1 'polypeptide(L)'
;MHLVDSKSYNVSNRANLAPGTTLWASPSPLALDQHALELPFHLAYKTWGRLNAAADNAILVIHALSGSADIEAWWPDLLGSRKPLDPEHDFVICINLLGSCYGSSGPESLNPQSGGLWKIDFPAISIRDQVRAQAALIKHLGISKLRALIGPSLGGMIALEWALLEPALVGSLILIATTAQHSAQAIANSSCHRAAIRLDPDY
;
A
#
# COMPACT_ATOMS: atom_id res chain seq x y z
N MET A 1 -3.85 -24.00 1.95
CA MET A 1 -4.28 -22.60 1.81
C MET A 1 -5.20 -22.30 3.01
N HIS A 2 -4.64 -21.92 4.16
CA HIS A 2 -5.44 -21.56 5.31
C HIS A 2 -5.95 -20.13 5.10
N LEU A 3 -7.23 -20.02 4.73
CA LEU A 3 -7.98 -18.79 4.86
C LEU A 3 -8.06 -18.51 6.37
N VAL A 4 -7.31 -17.53 6.83
CA VAL A 4 -7.45 -17.04 8.21
C VAL A 4 -8.90 -16.56 8.36
N ASP A 5 -9.58 -17.07 9.38
CA ASP A 5 -11.00 -16.79 9.64
C ASP A 5 -11.22 -15.27 9.66
N SER A 6 -12.04 -14.81 8.73
CA SER A 6 -12.38 -13.39 8.53
C SER A 6 -13.05 -12.73 9.74
N LYS A 7 -13.31 -13.50 10.81
CA LYS A 7 -13.94 -13.04 12.05
C LYS A 7 -12.95 -12.39 13.04
N SER A 8 -11.65 -12.63 12.90
CA SER A 8 -10.65 -12.09 13.83
C SER A 8 -10.19 -10.66 13.51
N TYR A 9 -10.51 -10.15 12.33
CA TYR A 9 -10.20 -8.79 11.92
C TYR A 9 -11.50 -8.04 11.67
N ASN A 10 -11.92 -7.24 12.64
CA ASN A 10 -13.06 -6.36 12.47
C ASN A 10 -12.65 -5.24 11.49
N VAL A 11 -12.82 -5.51 10.20
CA VAL A 11 -12.71 -4.49 9.15
C VAL A 11 -14.01 -3.70 9.24
N SER A 12 -14.04 -2.69 10.10
CA SER A 12 -15.17 -1.78 10.29
C SER A 12 -15.61 -1.11 8.99
N ASN A 13 -14.83 -1.22 7.93
CA ASN A 13 -15.02 -0.54 6.66
C ASN A 13 -15.12 -1.48 5.44
N ARG A 14 -15.70 -2.68 5.61
CA ARG A 14 -16.00 -3.57 4.46
C ARG A 14 -16.90 -2.91 3.42
N ALA A 15 -17.72 -1.95 3.82
CA ALA A 15 -18.61 -1.21 2.93
C ALA A 15 -17.85 -0.34 1.90
N ASN A 16 -16.60 0.03 2.17
CA ASN A 16 -15.77 0.87 1.30
C ASN A 16 -14.76 0.07 0.44
N LEU A 17 -14.80 -1.26 0.51
CA LEU A 17 -13.93 -2.07 -0.33
C LEU A 17 -14.44 -2.11 -1.76
N ALA A 18 -13.58 -1.77 -2.72
CA ALA A 18 -13.88 -1.96 -4.13
C ALA A 18 -14.15 -3.45 -4.44
N PRO A 19 -15.07 -3.77 -5.35
CA PRO A 19 -15.31 -5.14 -5.78
C PRO A 19 -14.01 -5.85 -6.20
N GLY A 20 -13.87 -7.11 -5.81
CA GLY A 20 -12.66 -7.90 -6.09
C GLY A 20 -11.47 -7.63 -5.18
N THR A 21 -11.61 -6.80 -4.14
CA THR A 21 -10.57 -6.60 -3.14
C THR A 21 -10.40 -7.85 -2.28
N THR A 22 -9.16 -8.28 -2.12
CA THR A 22 -8.75 -9.39 -1.24
C THR A 22 -8.12 -8.83 0.03
N LEU A 23 -8.41 -9.45 1.16
CA LEU A 23 -7.78 -9.15 2.45
C LEU A 23 -6.77 -10.24 2.79
N TRP A 24 -5.57 -9.83 3.19
CA TRP A 24 -4.54 -10.71 3.72
C TRP A 24 -4.05 -10.19 5.06
N ALA A 25 -4.09 -11.06 6.07
CA ALA A 25 -3.53 -10.76 7.37
C ALA A 25 -2.11 -11.32 7.46
N SER A 26 -1.18 -10.50 7.90
CA SER A 26 0.19 -10.96 8.12
C SER A 26 0.25 -11.96 9.27
N PRO A 27 0.95 -13.09 9.11
CA PRO A 27 1.16 -14.03 10.20
C PRO A 27 2.11 -13.50 11.29
N SER A 28 2.84 -12.43 10.98
CA SER A 28 3.78 -11.78 11.91
C SER A 28 3.50 -10.29 11.98
N PRO A 29 3.64 -9.66 13.14
CA PRO A 29 3.49 -8.21 13.25
C PRO A 29 4.62 -7.49 12.50
N LEU A 30 4.39 -6.22 12.19
CA LEU A 30 5.35 -5.32 11.57
C LEU A 30 6.10 -4.55 12.66
N ALA A 31 7.41 -4.74 12.73
CA ALA A 31 8.27 -3.88 13.54
C ALA A 31 8.38 -2.49 12.87
N LEU A 32 7.86 -1.47 13.53
CA LEU A 32 7.82 -0.12 12.99
C LEU A 32 9.19 0.58 13.09
N ASP A 33 9.52 1.36 12.06
CA ASP A 33 10.81 2.04 11.92
C ASP A 33 11.06 3.11 12.99
N GLN A 34 9.98 3.83 13.36
CA GLN A 34 10.06 4.98 14.27
C GLN A 34 9.46 4.73 15.67
N HIS A 35 8.99 3.51 15.93
CA HIS A 35 8.33 3.16 17.18
C HIS A 35 8.82 1.80 17.68
N ALA A 36 9.03 1.67 18.98
CA ALA A 36 9.27 0.38 19.62
C ALA A 36 7.95 -0.43 19.73
N LEU A 37 7.19 -0.49 18.65
CA LEU A 37 5.90 -1.16 18.56
C LEU A 37 5.92 -2.19 17.42
N GLU A 38 5.45 -3.37 17.72
CA GLU A 38 5.11 -4.37 16.72
C GLU A 38 3.62 -4.27 16.37
N LEU A 39 3.31 -3.86 15.14
CA LEU A 39 1.96 -3.64 14.67
C LEU A 39 1.40 -4.92 14.01
N PRO A 40 0.42 -5.60 14.60
CA PRO A 40 -0.38 -6.60 13.87
C PRO A 40 -1.11 -5.91 12.72
N PHE A 41 -0.98 -6.44 11.50
CA PHE A 41 -1.53 -5.76 10.33
C PHE A 41 -2.14 -6.70 9.31
N HIS A 42 -3.02 -6.14 8.52
CA HIS A 42 -3.56 -6.74 7.31
C HIS A 42 -3.48 -5.74 6.17
N LEU A 43 -3.44 -6.28 4.95
CA LEU A 43 -3.43 -5.51 3.71
C LEU A 43 -4.64 -5.89 2.87
N ALA A 44 -5.28 -4.88 2.30
CA ALA A 44 -6.29 -5.02 1.26
C ALA A 44 -5.63 -4.77 -0.10
N TYR A 45 -5.87 -5.64 -1.08
CA TYR A 45 -5.24 -5.54 -2.39
C TYR A 45 -6.12 -6.09 -3.49
N LYS A 46 -5.84 -5.69 -4.72
CA LYS A 46 -6.44 -6.26 -5.94
C LYS A 46 -5.36 -6.81 -6.85
N THR A 47 -5.72 -7.82 -7.63
CA THR A 47 -4.82 -8.41 -8.64
C THR A 47 -5.55 -8.62 -9.94
N TRP A 48 -4.81 -8.57 -11.05
CA TRP A 48 -5.28 -8.84 -12.40
C TRP A 48 -4.26 -9.73 -13.11
N GLY A 49 -4.77 -10.63 -13.93
CA GLY A 49 -3.94 -11.60 -14.64
C GLY A 49 -3.49 -12.79 -13.78
N ARG A 50 -2.43 -13.45 -14.20
CA ARG A 50 -1.90 -14.65 -13.55
C ARG A 50 -0.39 -14.58 -13.41
N LEU A 51 0.10 -15.00 -12.24
CA LEU A 51 1.53 -15.19 -12.02
C LEU A 51 2.00 -16.38 -12.90
N ASN A 52 3.08 -16.17 -13.65
CA ASN A 52 3.67 -17.23 -14.49
C ASN A 52 4.44 -18.28 -13.64
N ALA A 53 4.86 -19.37 -14.26
CA ALA A 53 5.57 -20.45 -13.56
C ALA A 53 6.92 -20.00 -12.96
N ALA A 54 7.59 -19.00 -13.55
CA ALA A 54 8.82 -18.43 -13.03
C ALA A 54 8.57 -17.40 -11.90
N ALA A 55 7.31 -17.00 -11.70
CA ALA A 55 6.87 -16.01 -10.72
C ALA A 55 7.56 -14.64 -10.87
N ASP A 56 7.87 -14.23 -12.11
CA ASP A 56 8.68 -13.05 -12.44
C ASP A 56 7.98 -12.01 -13.34
N ASN A 57 6.70 -12.23 -13.70
CA ASN A 57 5.90 -11.32 -14.51
C ASN A 57 5.05 -10.34 -13.69
N ALA A 58 5.32 -10.19 -12.39
CA ALA A 58 4.54 -9.33 -11.53
C ALA A 58 4.88 -7.84 -11.74
N ILE A 59 3.84 -7.00 -11.76
CA ILE A 59 3.96 -5.53 -11.75
C ILE A 59 3.23 -5.03 -10.51
N LEU A 60 3.96 -4.33 -9.62
CA LEU A 60 3.39 -3.68 -8.46
C LEU A 60 3.06 -2.22 -8.78
N VAL A 61 1.79 -1.88 -8.73
CA VAL A 61 1.32 -0.48 -8.81
C VAL A 61 1.11 0.03 -7.38
N ILE A 62 1.74 1.13 -7.05
CA ILE A 62 1.68 1.75 -5.73
C ILE A 62 0.94 3.08 -5.87
N HIS A 63 -0.26 3.18 -5.34
CA HIS A 63 -1.12 4.34 -5.52
C HIS A 63 -0.63 5.60 -4.81
N ALA A 64 -1.09 6.79 -5.24
CA ALA A 64 -0.85 8.07 -4.58
C ALA A 64 -1.58 8.15 -3.22
N LEU A 65 -1.30 9.19 -2.41
CA LEU A 65 -1.84 9.36 -1.07
C LEU A 65 -3.37 9.15 -0.97
N SER A 66 -4.13 9.71 -1.89
CA SER A 66 -5.60 9.62 -1.93
C SER A 66 -6.14 8.51 -2.83
N GLY A 67 -5.25 7.65 -3.37
CA GLY A 67 -5.64 6.54 -4.24
C GLY A 67 -6.05 5.29 -3.46
N SER A 68 -6.41 4.26 -4.21
CA SER A 68 -6.76 2.95 -3.68
C SER A 68 -6.18 1.83 -4.55
N ALA A 69 -6.35 0.58 -4.12
CA ALA A 69 -5.97 -0.59 -4.91
C ALA A 69 -6.79 -0.75 -6.20
N ASP A 70 -7.84 0.02 -6.39
CA ASP A 70 -8.74 -0.06 -7.55
C ASP A 70 -8.21 0.73 -8.75
N ILE A 71 -7.18 0.21 -9.42
CA ILE A 71 -6.56 0.86 -10.60
C ILE A 71 -7.60 1.12 -11.70
N GLU A 72 -8.60 0.25 -11.84
CA GLU A 72 -9.66 0.38 -12.85
C GLU A 72 -10.44 1.70 -12.70
N ALA A 73 -10.58 2.18 -11.45
CA ALA A 73 -11.30 3.42 -11.17
C ALA A 73 -10.50 4.68 -11.51
N TRP A 74 -9.18 4.67 -11.34
CA TRP A 74 -8.38 5.89 -11.48
C TRP A 74 -7.34 5.85 -12.61
N TRP A 75 -7.06 4.67 -13.18
CA TRP A 75 -6.21 4.49 -14.38
C TRP A 75 -6.82 3.50 -15.39
N PRO A 76 -8.07 3.68 -15.81
CA PRO A 76 -8.76 2.73 -16.68
C PRO A 76 -8.04 2.55 -18.03
N ASP A 77 -7.32 3.56 -18.51
CA ASP A 77 -6.61 3.50 -19.79
C ASP A 77 -5.28 2.74 -19.71
N LEU A 78 -4.76 2.48 -18.54
CA LEU A 78 -3.50 1.74 -18.38
C LEU A 78 -3.71 0.23 -18.18
N LEU A 79 -4.87 -0.21 -17.69
CA LEU A 79 -5.13 -1.60 -17.36
C LEU A 79 -6.11 -2.23 -18.35
N GLY A 80 -5.76 -3.39 -18.89
CA GLY A 80 -6.60 -4.17 -19.80
C GLY A 80 -5.83 -4.79 -20.95
N SER A 81 -6.51 -5.63 -21.77
CA SER A 81 -5.92 -6.28 -22.94
C SER A 81 -5.31 -5.25 -23.90
N ARG A 82 -4.06 -5.49 -24.31
CA ARG A 82 -3.25 -4.62 -25.18
C ARG A 82 -2.98 -3.21 -24.64
N LYS A 83 -3.13 -3.01 -23.32
CA LYS A 83 -2.74 -1.79 -22.62
C LYS A 83 -1.38 -1.98 -21.94
N PRO A 84 -0.74 -0.92 -21.40
CA PRO A 84 0.55 -1.02 -20.72
C PRO A 84 0.59 -2.02 -19.56
N LEU A 85 -0.53 -2.23 -18.86
CA LEU A 85 -0.73 -3.25 -17.85
C LEU A 85 -1.71 -4.28 -18.41
N ASP A 86 -1.16 -5.29 -19.08
CA ASP A 86 -1.97 -6.29 -19.78
C ASP A 86 -2.10 -7.58 -18.97
N PRO A 87 -3.31 -7.87 -18.40
CA PRO A 87 -3.53 -9.06 -17.60
C PRO A 87 -3.36 -10.41 -18.35
N GLU A 88 -3.29 -10.38 -19.69
CA GLU A 88 -2.99 -11.60 -20.47
C GLU A 88 -1.51 -12.00 -20.34
N HIS A 89 -0.62 -11.05 -20.04
CA HIS A 89 0.83 -11.23 -19.96
C HIS A 89 1.39 -10.94 -18.58
N ASP A 90 0.77 -10.03 -17.84
CA ASP A 90 1.22 -9.50 -16.56
C ASP A 90 0.39 -10.00 -15.40
N PHE A 91 1.04 -10.21 -14.26
CA PHE A 91 0.37 -10.29 -12.97
C PHE A 91 0.44 -8.93 -12.31
N VAL A 92 -0.60 -8.11 -12.52
CA VAL A 92 -0.67 -6.77 -11.93
C VAL A 92 -1.21 -6.87 -10.52
N ILE A 93 -0.57 -6.20 -9.57
CA ILE A 93 -1.01 -6.10 -8.18
C ILE A 93 -1.01 -4.64 -7.74
N CYS A 94 -2.04 -4.23 -7.02
CA CYS A 94 -2.09 -2.95 -6.31
C CYS A 94 -2.54 -3.17 -4.87
N ILE A 95 -1.83 -2.58 -3.92
CA ILE A 95 -2.01 -2.79 -2.49
C ILE A 95 -2.42 -1.48 -1.85
N ASN A 96 -3.50 -1.47 -1.07
CA ASN A 96 -3.88 -0.32 -0.27
C ASN A 96 -2.84 -0.09 0.83
N LEU A 97 -2.36 1.14 0.95
CA LEU A 97 -1.31 1.51 1.90
C LEU A 97 -1.79 1.36 3.35
N LEU A 98 -0.87 1.03 4.25
CA LEU A 98 -1.12 1.11 5.69
C LEU A 98 -1.48 2.55 6.08
N GLY A 99 -2.45 2.71 6.98
CA GLY A 99 -2.96 4.01 7.37
C GLY A 99 -4.04 4.57 6.42
N SER A 100 -4.31 3.91 5.28
CA SER A 100 -5.38 4.30 4.36
C SER A 100 -6.76 3.85 4.86
N CYS A 101 -7.82 4.43 4.26
CA CYS A 101 -9.22 4.13 4.59
C CYS A 101 -9.84 3.03 3.69
N TYR A 102 -9.05 2.32 2.88
CA TYR A 102 -9.53 1.36 1.89
C TYR A 102 -9.24 -0.10 2.28
N GLY A 103 -9.31 -0.42 3.58
CA GLY A 103 -9.33 -1.78 4.09
C GLY A 103 -7.98 -2.38 4.48
N SER A 104 -6.84 -1.72 4.28
CA SER A 104 -5.60 -2.04 4.98
C SER A 104 -5.65 -1.50 6.41
N SER A 105 -4.82 -2.06 7.31
CA SER A 105 -4.73 -1.57 8.69
C SER A 105 -4.50 -0.07 8.75
N GLY A 106 -5.27 0.62 9.56
CA GLY A 106 -5.28 2.07 9.70
C GLY A 106 -6.03 2.52 10.97
N PRO A 107 -6.34 3.81 11.11
CA PRO A 107 -7.02 4.36 12.28
C PRO A 107 -8.35 3.69 12.64
N GLU A 108 -9.05 3.12 11.65
CA GLU A 108 -10.31 2.40 11.86
C GLU A 108 -10.13 0.90 12.20
N SER A 109 -8.89 0.42 12.29
CA SER A 109 -8.60 -0.94 12.71
C SER A 109 -8.70 -1.08 14.24
N LEU A 110 -8.94 -2.31 14.70
CA LEU A 110 -8.93 -2.61 16.13
C LEU A 110 -7.52 -2.46 16.71
N ASN A 111 -7.42 -1.76 17.80
CA ASN A 111 -6.24 -1.73 18.65
C ASN A 111 -6.29 -2.95 19.59
N PRO A 112 -5.34 -3.90 19.45
CA PRO A 112 -5.35 -5.13 20.26
C PRO A 112 -5.10 -4.88 21.75
N GLN A 113 -4.54 -3.72 22.11
CA GLN A 113 -4.27 -3.37 23.51
C GLN A 113 -5.51 -2.82 24.22
N SER A 114 -6.29 -1.98 23.53
CA SER A 114 -7.49 -1.35 24.11
C SER A 114 -8.79 -2.09 23.80
N GLY A 115 -8.80 -2.93 22.75
CA GLY A 115 -10.00 -3.57 22.23
C GLY A 115 -10.96 -2.61 21.49
N GLY A 116 -10.61 -1.32 21.40
CA GLY A 116 -11.31 -0.30 20.63
C GLY A 116 -10.64 -0.04 19.26
N LEU A 117 -11.09 0.99 18.54
CA LEU A 117 -10.42 1.44 17.31
C LEU A 117 -9.17 2.25 17.67
N TRP A 118 -8.15 2.17 16.82
CA TRP A 118 -6.93 2.97 16.97
C TRP A 118 -7.19 4.48 16.96
N LYS A 119 -7.99 4.96 16.01
CA LYS A 119 -8.27 6.39 15.83
C LYS A 119 -6.97 7.22 15.74
N ILE A 120 -6.87 8.26 16.57
CA ILE A 120 -5.72 9.15 16.64
C ILE A 120 -4.45 8.46 17.18
N ASP A 121 -4.60 7.36 17.88
CA ASP A 121 -3.48 6.58 18.45
C ASP A 121 -2.85 5.62 17.43
N PHE A 122 -3.36 5.57 16.18
CA PHE A 122 -2.73 4.75 15.14
C PHE A 122 -1.29 5.23 14.92
N PRO A 123 -0.29 4.32 14.97
CA PRO A 123 1.10 4.73 14.91
C PRO A 123 1.45 5.36 13.57
N ALA A 124 2.40 6.29 13.58
CA ALA A 124 2.95 6.85 12.36
C ALA A 124 3.65 5.74 11.54
N ILE A 125 3.30 5.63 10.27
CA ILE A 125 3.84 4.64 9.34
C ILE A 125 4.86 5.33 8.42
N SER A 126 6.10 4.88 8.45
CA SER A 126 7.16 5.38 7.56
C SER A 126 7.03 4.80 6.15
N ILE A 127 7.72 5.40 5.17
CA ILE A 127 7.83 4.85 3.81
C ILE A 127 8.46 3.45 3.85
N ARG A 128 9.41 3.23 4.73
CA ARG A 128 10.07 1.93 4.95
C ARG A 128 9.12 0.88 5.50
N ASP A 129 8.23 1.25 6.40
CA ASP A 129 7.20 0.36 6.93
C ASP A 129 6.22 -0.07 5.83
N GLN A 130 5.85 0.84 4.92
CA GLN A 130 5.04 0.51 3.75
C GLN A 130 5.70 -0.59 2.90
N VAL A 131 6.99 -0.43 2.60
CA VAL A 131 7.74 -1.43 1.82
C VAL A 131 7.78 -2.77 2.54
N ARG A 132 8.13 -2.80 3.83
CA ARG A 132 8.20 -4.04 4.63
C ARG A 132 6.87 -4.77 4.68
N ALA A 133 5.77 -4.05 4.87
CA ALA A 133 4.43 -4.63 4.86
C ALA A 133 4.07 -5.21 3.49
N GLN A 134 4.32 -4.46 2.42
CA GLN A 134 4.07 -4.90 1.05
C GLN A 134 4.96 -6.10 0.68
N ALA A 135 6.24 -6.10 1.06
CA ALA A 135 7.18 -7.19 0.80
C ALA A 135 6.72 -8.51 1.46
N ALA A 136 6.14 -8.43 2.66
CA ALA A 136 5.57 -9.60 3.31
C ALA A 136 4.42 -10.21 2.49
N LEU A 137 3.55 -9.39 1.90
CA LEU A 137 2.49 -9.86 1.00
C LEU A 137 3.05 -10.40 -0.32
N ILE A 138 4.01 -9.71 -0.94
CA ILE A 138 4.67 -10.16 -2.18
C ILE A 138 5.30 -11.54 -1.99
N LYS A 139 5.97 -11.75 -0.86
CA LYS A 139 6.53 -13.07 -0.48
C LYS A 139 5.43 -14.12 -0.27
N HIS A 140 4.33 -13.75 0.39
CA HIS A 140 3.17 -14.65 0.59
C HIS A 140 2.56 -15.09 -0.73
N LEU A 141 2.48 -14.21 -1.72
CA LEU A 141 1.97 -14.52 -3.05
C LEU A 141 2.94 -15.35 -3.90
N GLY A 142 4.14 -15.64 -3.40
CA GLY A 142 5.14 -16.45 -4.10
C GLY A 142 5.81 -15.71 -5.26
N ILE A 143 5.75 -14.38 -5.31
CA ILE A 143 6.37 -13.55 -6.35
C ILE A 143 7.90 -13.57 -6.14
N SER A 144 8.64 -14.04 -7.16
CA SER A 144 10.09 -14.11 -7.12
C SER A 144 10.77 -12.85 -7.64
N LYS A 145 10.06 -12.09 -8.50
CA LYS A 145 10.55 -10.84 -9.06
C LYS A 145 9.39 -9.91 -9.44
N LEU A 146 9.56 -8.63 -9.12
CA LEU A 146 8.71 -7.55 -9.61
C LEU A 146 9.33 -7.01 -10.90
N ARG A 147 8.76 -7.36 -12.06
CA ARG A 147 9.23 -6.90 -13.36
C ARG A 147 9.27 -5.37 -13.43
N ALA A 148 8.28 -4.73 -12.83
CA ALA A 148 8.25 -3.28 -12.67
C ALA A 148 7.49 -2.88 -11.40
N LEU A 149 7.91 -1.74 -10.83
CA LEU A 149 7.13 -0.97 -9.86
C LEU A 149 6.73 0.35 -10.50
N ILE A 150 5.45 0.69 -10.38
CA ILE A 150 4.90 1.94 -10.92
C ILE A 150 4.33 2.74 -9.76
N GLY A 151 4.81 3.97 -9.57
CA GLY A 151 4.37 4.81 -8.46
C GLY A 151 4.23 6.28 -8.82
N PRO A 152 3.00 6.83 -8.77
CA PRO A 152 2.78 8.27 -8.80
C PRO A 152 2.90 8.87 -7.38
N SER A 153 3.50 10.07 -7.29
CA SER A 153 3.58 10.86 -6.06
C SER A 153 4.12 10.05 -4.87
N LEU A 154 3.35 9.86 -3.80
CA LEU A 154 3.71 9.02 -2.64
C LEU A 154 4.08 7.59 -3.06
N GLY A 155 3.35 7.01 -4.01
CA GLY A 155 3.67 5.68 -4.55
C GLY A 155 5.06 5.61 -5.16
N GLY A 156 5.54 6.69 -5.76
CA GLY A 156 6.89 6.78 -6.30
C GLY A 156 7.97 6.87 -5.22
N MET A 157 7.69 7.52 -4.09
CA MET A 157 8.60 7.52 -2.93
C MET A 157 8.74 6.11 -2.35
N ILE A 158 7.62 5.37 -2.25
CA ILE A 158 7.61 3.98 -1.81
C ILE A 158 8.36 3.09 -2.80
N ALA A 159 8.17 3.30 -4.12
CA ALA A 159 8.88 2.54 -5.16
C ALA A 159 10.41 2.76 -5.11
N LEU A 160 10.86 3.98 -4.80
CA LEU A 160 12.28 4.26 -4.57
C LEU A 160 12.83 3.50 -3.36
N GLU A 161 12.10 3.49 -2.25
CA GLU A 161 12.51 2.74 -1.05
C GLU A 161 12.51 1.23 -1.29
N TRP A 162 11.59 0.70 -2.11
CA TRP A 162 11.61 -0.69 -2.56
C TRP A 162 12.93 -1.06 -3.25
N ALA A 163 13.44 -0.21 -4.14
CA ALA A 163 14.70 -0.45 -4.82
C ALA A 163 15.91 -0.41 -3.87
N LEU A 164 15.81 0.30 -2.76
CA LEU A 164 16.86 0.35 -1.73
C LEU A 164 16.81 -0.86 -0.79
N LEU A 165 15.61 -1.29 -0.38
CA LEU A 165 15.45 -2.37 0.59
C LEU A 165 15.49 -3.75 -0.06
N GLU A 166 14.93 -3.89 -1.25
CA GLU A 166 14.77 -5.17 -1.95
C GLU A 166 15.29 -5.11 -3.40
N PRO A 167 16.55 -4.69 -3.62
CA PRO A 167 17.10 -4.47 -4.96
C PRO A 167 17.10 -5.73 -5.83
N ALA A 168 17.17 -6.91 -5.22
CA ALA A 168 17.15 -8.17 -5.95
C ALA A 168 15.75 -8.50 -6.51
N LEU A 169 14.68 -8.01 -5.87
CA LEU A 169 13.30 -8.23 -6.32
C LEU A 169 12.86 -7.25 -7.40
N VAL A 170 13.46 -6.05 -7.46
CA VAL A 170 13.02 -4.94 -8.32
C VAL A 170 13.69 -5.03 -9.69
N GLY A 171 12.90 -5.19 -10.75
CA GLY A 171 13.38 -5.19 -12.13
C GLY A 171 13.54 -3.79 -12.71
N SER A 172 12.52 -2.95 -12.58
CA SER A 172 12.52 -1.57 -13.07
C SER A 172 11.59 -0.68 -12.26
N LEU A 173 11.82 0.63 -12.31
CA LEU A 173 10.99 1.66 -11.68
C LEU A 173 10.36 2.56 -12.74
N ILE A 174 9.07 2.83 -12.61
CA ILE A 174 8.35 3.86 -13.37
C ILE A 174 7.84 4.88 -12.36
N LEU A 175 8.52 6.01 -12.29
CA LEU A 175 8.31 7.06 -11.30
C LEU A 175 7.60 8.24 -11.93
N ILE A 176 6.45 8.64 -11.40
CA ILE A 176 5.61 9.67 -11.99
C ILE A 176 5.34 10.76 -10.95
N ALA A 177 5.69 12.02 -11.27
CA ALA A 177 5.41 13.17 -10.42
C ALA A 177 5.82 12.96 -8.95
N THR A 178 7.02 12.46 -8.72
CA THR A 178 7.54 12.09 -7.40
C THR A 178 8.95 12.64 -7.18
N THR A 179 9.48 12.45 -5.99
CA THR A 179 10.82 12.91 -5.61
C THR A 179 11.41 12.01 -4.52
N ALA A 180 12.74 11.89 -4.51
CA ALA A 180 13.46 11.19 -3.42
C ALA A 180 13.55 12.06 -2.14
N GLN A 181 13.47 13.39 -2.29
CA GLN A 181 13.54 14.34 -1.18
C GLN A 181 12.66 15.55 -1.45
N HIS A 182 11.87 15.94 -0.46
CA HIS A 182 11.06 17.16 -0.55
C HIS A 182 11.95 18.40 -0.68
N SER A 183 11.63 19.26 -1.64
CA SER A 183 12.25 20.57 -1.74
C SER A 183 11.81 21.49 -0.58
N ALA A 184 12.57 22.54 -0.28
CA ALA A 184 12.20 23.54 0.70
C ALA A 184 10.82 24.17 0.40
N GLN A 185 10.51 24.38 -0.89
CA GLN A 185 9.21 24.88 -1.33
C GLN A 185 8.07 23.90 -1.00
N ALA A 186 8.26 22.61 -1.26
CA ALA A 186 7.24 21.58 -0.93
C ALA A 186 7.00 21.49 0.58
N ILE A 187 8.06 21.61 1.40
CA ILE A 187 7.97 21.64 2.86
C ILE A 187 7.21 22.88 3.32
N ALA A 188 7.51 24.05 2.76
CA ALA A 188 6.82 25.32 3.08
C ALA A 188 5.32 25.23 2.75
N ASN A 189 4.96 24.77 1.55
CA ASN A 189 3.56 24.58 1.16
C ASN A 189 2.82 23.64 2.10
N SER A 190 3.40 22.49 2.44
CA SER A 190 2.79 21.55 3.38
C SER A 190 2.63 22.16 4.79
N SER A 191 3.55 23.02 5.20
CA SER A 191 3.46 23.74 6.49
C SER A 191 2.32 24.76 6.49
N CYS A 192 2.13 25.50 5.39
CA CYS A 192 1.00 26.41 5.23
C CYS A 192 -0.35 25.68 5.29
N HIS A 193 -0.46 24.52 4.61
CA HIS A 193 -1.68 23.72 4.64
C HIS A 193 -2.00 23.23 6.05
N ARG A 194 -1.00 22.73 6.80
CA ARG A 194 -1.21 22.32 8.19
C ARG A 194 -1.57 23.50 9.11
N ALA A 195 -0.99 24.66 8.88
CA ALA A 195 -1.33 25.86 9.63
C ALA A 195 -2.78 26.28 9.36
N ALA A 196 -3.23 26.23 8.09
CA ALA A 196 -4.62 26.55 7.73
C ALA A 196 -5.63 25.61 8.41
N ILE A 197 -5.34 24.29 8.46
CA ILE A 197 -6.21 23.32 9.16
C ILE A 197 -6.32 23.66 10.64
N ARG A 198 -5.21 24.03 11.29
CA ARG A 198 -5.18 24.39 12.74
C ARG A 198 -5.88 25.70 13.08
N LEU A 199 -6.23 26.52 12.08
CA LEU A 199 -7.04 27.73 12.26
C LEU A 199 -8.54 27.42 12.28
N ASP A 200 -8.94 26.21 11.93
CA ASP A 200 -10.33 25.77 12.04
C ASP A 200 -10.70 25.66 13.53
N PRO A 201 -11.74 26.37 14.01
CA PRO A 201 -12.15 26.34 15.40
C PRO A 201 -12.66 24.97 15.86
N ASP A 202 -13.03 24.10 14.94
CA ASP A 202 -13.56 22.75 15.20
C ASP A 202 -12.48 21.66 15.14
N TYR A 203 -11.18 22.04 14.95
CA TYR A 203 -10.05 21.12 14.83
C TYR A 203 -9.54 20.65 16.20
#